data_99bc56b8131f90f20c5bb9e20e96cc58
#
_entry.id   99bc56b8131f90f20c5bb9e20e96cc58
#
_cell.length_a   1.000
_cell.length_b   1.000
_cell.length_c   1.000
_cell.angle_alpha   90.00
_cell.angle_beta   90.00
_cell.angle_gamma   90.00
#
_symmetry.space_group_name_H-M   'P 1'
#
loop_
_entity.id
_entity.type
_entity.pdbx_description
1 polymer ?
#
loop_
_entity_poly.entity_id
_entity_poly.type
_entity_poly.pdbx_seq_one_letter_code
_entity_poly.pdbx_strand_id
1 'polypeptide(L)'
;MKVLYVPSNKFTNEIVEAIKKNKTDEFREKYRTVDVLLIDDIQYLIGKESTQQEFFDTFNALHDEGKQIILSSDKPPKEIKTLEERFRSRFEWGVPIDIHAPDYETRMAILKNKVEMNGYKNISDNILEYIANNVTYNVRELEGALNKISVYAELGNVTITEDLAKNILKDMISKETNVTITPDLIINTVSEHLNISVDDIKSSKRSQDVALSLIHISEPTRLRRIS
;
A
#
# COMPACT_ATOMS: atom_id res chain seq x y z
N MET A 1 -11.84 -16.47 -25.84
CA MET A 1 -11.93 -15.95 -24.47
C MET A 1 -11.45 -14.49 -24.48
N LYS A 2 -12.32 -13.56 -24.13
CA LYS A 2 -12.05 -12.12 -24.10
C LYS A 2 -11.77 -11.71 -22.65
N VAL A 3 -10.52 -11.32 -22.35
CA VAL A 3 -10.08 -10.90 -21.02
C VAL A 3 -9.86 -9.40 -21.00
N LEU A 4 -10.38 -8.72 -20.02
CA LEU A 4 -10.20 -7.28 -19.82
C LEU A 4 -9.63 -7.01 -18.42
N TYR A 5 -8.43 -6.44 -18.37
CA TYR A 5 -7.84 -5.88 -17.16
C TYR A 5 -7.96 -4.36 -17.18
N VAL A 6 -8.41 -3.79 -16.07
CA VAL A 6 -8.56 -2.34 -15.95
C VAL A 6 -8.36 -1.88 -14.50
N PRO A 7 -7.49 -0.89 -14.24
CA PRO A 7 -7.47 -0.18 -12.97
C PRO A 7 -8.78 0.59 -12.74
N SER A 8 -9.28 0.65 -11.52
CA SER A 8 -10.56 1.28 -11.19
C SER A 8 -10.62 2.78 -11.52
N ASN A 9 -9.48 3.48 -11.46
CA ASN A 9 -9.38 4.88 -11.89
C ASN A 9 -9.62 5.04 -13.41
N LYS A 10 -9.12 4.09 -14.22
CA LYS A 10 -9.36 4.08 -15.67
C LYS A 10 -10.83 3.77 -15.99
N PHE A 11 -11.42 2.80 -15.31
CA PHE A 11 -12.86 2.51 -15.39
C PHE A 11 -13.69 3.77 -15.10
N THR A 12 -13.36 4.47 -13.99
CA THR A 12 -14.00 5.73 -13.60
C THR A 12 -13.89 6.81 -14.69
N ASN A 13 -12.69 7.00 -15.24
CA ASN A 13 -12.48 8.03 -16.25
C ASN A 13 -13.23 7.70 -17.55
N GLU A 14 -13.23 6.45 -17.96
CA GLU A 14 -13.92 6.01 -19.18
C GLU A 14 -15.44 6.17 -19.06
N ILE A 15 -16.05 5.84 -17.91
CA ILE A 15 -17.51 6.03 -17.74
C ILE A 15 -17.87 7.52 -17.70
N VAL A 16 -17.08 8.35 -17.02
CA VAL A 16 -17.31 9.81 -16.99
C VAL A 16 -17.21 10.40 -18.40
N GLU A 17 -16.24 9.95 -19.19
CA GLU A 17 -16.09 10.40 -20.59
C GLU A 17 -17.24 9.89 -21.47
N ALA A 18 -17.66 8.64 -21.30
CA ALA A 18 -18.80 8.06 -22.02
C ALA A 18 -20.12 8.83 -21.74
N ILE A 19 -20.35 9.22 -20.49
CA ILE A 19 -21.50 10.05 -20.10
C ILE A 19 -21.43 11.42 -20.78
N LYS A 20 -20.29 12.09 -20.74
CA LYS A 20 -20.09 13.41 -21.38
C LYS A 20 -20.30 13.38 -22.89
N LYS A 21 -19.96 12.27 -23.53
CA LYS A 21 -20.06 12.09 -25.00
C LYS A 21 -21.37 11.40 -25.45
N ASN A 22 -22.29 11.08 -24.52
CA ASN A 22 -23.49 10.27 -24.78
C ASN A 22 -23.17 8.91 -25.43
N LYS A 23 -22.09 8.24 -24.98
CA LYS A 23 -21.59 6.96 -25.52
C LYS A 23 -21.58 5.85 -24.43
N THR A 24 -22.54 5.88 -23.55
CA THR A 24 -22.64 4.90 -22.46
C THR A 24 -22.86 3.49 -22.97
N ASP A 25 -23.52 3.33 -24.13
CA ASP A 25 -23.74 2.01 -24.73
C ASP A 25 -22.44 1.37 -25.24
N GLU A 26 -21.54 2.16 -25.84
CA GLU A 26 -20.21 1.69 -26.24
C GLU A 26 -19.37 1.26 -25.01
N PHE A 27 -19.50 1.99 -23.90
CA PHE A 27 -18.86 1.63 -22.64
C PHE A 27 -19.41 0.29 -22.11
N ARG A 28 -20.73 0.15 -22.06
CA ARG A 28 -21.40 -1.08 -21.59
C ARG A 28 -21.03 -2.29 -22.45
N GLU A 29 -21.03 -2.12 -23.76
CA GLU A 29 -20.61 -3.17 -24.69
C GLU A 29 -19.17 -3.61 -24.40
N LYS A 30 -18.24 -2.65 -24.20
CA LYS A 30 -16.84 -2.95 -23.88
C LYS A 30 -16.69 -3.80 -22.62
N TYR A 31 -17.41 -3.44 -21.54
CA TYR A 31 -17.19 -4.03 -20.22
C TYR A 31 -18.08 -5.24 -19.93
N ARG A 32 -19.28 -5.31 -20.53
CA ARG A 32 -20.26 -6.38 -20.24
C ARG A 32 -20.18 -7.56 -21.21
N THR A 33 -19.36 -7.50 -22.28
CA THR A 33 -19.21 -8.59 -23.26
C THR A 33 -17.91 -9.37 -23.11
N VAL A 34 -17.23 -9.26 -21.99
CA VAL A 34 -15.99 -9.97 -21.71
C VAL A 34 -16.26 -11.32 -21.04
N ASP A 35 -15.36 -12.27 -21.22
CA ASP A 35 -15.43 -13.55 -20.52
C ASP A 35 -14.79 -13.48 -19.14
N VAL A 36 -13.77 -12.60 -18.98
CA VAL A 36 -13.09 -12.36 -17.71
C VAL A 36 -12.89 -10.86 -17.54
N LEU A 37 -13.37 -10.30 -16.44
CA LEU A 37 -13.14 -8.92 -16.02
C LEU A 37 -12.24 -8.89 -14.78
N LEU A 38 -11.09 -8.21 -14.90
CA LEU A 38 -10.21 -7.93 -13.75
C LEU A 38 -10.23 -6.43 -13.48
N ILE A 39 -10.64 -6.05 -12.28
CA ILE A 39 -10.57 -4.65 -11.82
C ILE A 39 -9.64 -4.55 -10.64
N ASP A 40 -8.65 -3.68 -10.80
CA ASP A 40 -7.60 -3.46 -9.81
C ASP A 40 -7.90 -2.23 -8.95
N ASP A 41 -7.58 -2.33 -7.65
CA ASP A 41 -7.71 -1.24 -6.68
C ASP A 41 -9.17 -0.70 -6.56
N ILE A 42 -10.12 -1.59 -6.33
CA ILE A 42 -11.56 -1.26 -6.28
C ILE A 42 -11.90 -0.17 -5.25
N GLN A 43 -11.08 0.04 -4.22
CA GLN A 43 -11.26 1.09 -3.21
C GLN A 43 -11.34 2.50 -3.84
N TYR A 44 -10.77 2.73 -5.01
CA TYR A 44 -10.86 4.04 -5.69
C TYR A 44 -12.20 4.31 -6.39
N LEU A 45 -13.10 3.32 -6.47
CA LEU A 45 -14.49 3.53 -6.89
C LEU A 45 -15.35 4.13 -5.78
N ILE A 46 -14.89 4.05 -4.53
CA ILE A 46 -15.64 4.44 -3.35
C ILE A 46 -15.82 5.96 -3.31
N GLY A 47 -17.04 6.41 -2.90
CA GLY A 47 -17.39 7.83 -2.83
C GLY A 47 -17.77 8.48 -4.18
N LYS A 48 -17.89 7.67 -5.26
CA LYS A 48 -18.30 8.14 -6.58
C LYS A 48 -19.60 7.43 -7.00
N GLU A 49 -20.73 7.88 -6.49
CA GLU A 49 -22.03 7.19 -6.61
C GLU A 49 -22.39 6.73 -8.04
N SER A 50 -22.28 7.62 -9.03
CA SER A 50 -22.60 7.27 -10.43
C SER A 50 -21.66 6.22 -11.01
N THR A 51 -20.38 6.25 -10.64
CA THR A 51 -19.39 5.24 -11.06
C THR A 51 -19.65 3.91 -10.36
N GLN A 52 -19.96 3.95 -9.08
CA GLN A 52 -20.32 2.75 -8.32
C GLN A 52 -21.56 2.08 -8.91
N GLN A 53 -22.60 2.85 -9.24
CA GLN A 53 -23.80 2.30 -9.85
C GLN A 53 -23.50 1.59 -11.17
N GLU A 54 -22.75 2.21 -12.09
CA GLU A 54 -22.42 1.59 -13.39
C GLU A 54 -21.51 0.36 -13.22
N PHE A 55 -20.60 0.40 -12.22
CA PHE A 55 -19.81 -0.76 -11.86
C PHE A 55 -20.69 -1.92 -11.34
N PHE A 56 -21.65 -1.62 -10.46
CA PHE A 56 -22.59 -2.61 -9.95
C PHE A 56 -23.42 -3.27 -11.07
N ASP A 57 -23.93 -2.45 -11.98
CA ASP A 57 -24.71 -2.93 -13.13
C ASP A 57 -23.85 -3.80 -14.06
N THR A 58 -22.56 -3.42 -14.22
CA THR A 58 -21.59 -4.22 -14.99
C THR A 58 -21.28 -5.55 -14.30
N PHE A 59 -21.07 -5.51 -12.98
CA PHE A 59 -20.84 -6.70 -12.17
C PHE A 59 -22.01 -7.68 -12.27
N ASN A 60 -23.25 -7.19 -12.08
CA ASN A 60 -24.44 -8.04 -12.17
C ASN A 60 -24.60 -8.65 -13.56
N ALA A 61 -24.43 -7.86 -14.62
CA ALA A 61 -24.56 -8.35 -16.00
C ALA A 61 -23.58 -9.51 -16.28
N LEU A 62 -22.33 -9.38 -15.85
CA LEU A 62 -21.33 -10.44 -16.02
C LEU A 62 -21.60 -11.65 -15.11
N HIS A 63 -21.98 -11.39 -13.87
CA HIS A 63 -22.29 -12.45 -12.91
C HIS A 63 -23.46 -13.31 -13.36
N ASP A 64 -24.55 -12.69 -13.83
CA ASP A 64 -25.75 -13.37 -14.28
C ASP A 64 -25.51 -14.20 -15.55
N GLU A 65 -24.52 -13.81 -16.36
CA GLU A 65 -24.06 -14.59 -17.52
C GLU A 65 -23.00 -15.66 -17.13
N GLY A 66 -22.68 -15.82 -15.86
CA GLY A 66 -21.67 -16.79 -15.39
C GLY A 66 -20.25 -16.48 -15.82
N LYS A 67 -19.93 -15.19 -16.08
CA LYS A 67 -18.59 -14.73 -16.44
C LYS A 67 -17.70 -14.61 -15.21
N GLN A 68 -16.38 -14.71 -15.42
CA GLN A 68 -15.42 -14.58 -14.33
C GLN A 68 -15.14 -13.11 -14.00
N ILE A 69 -15.23 -12.77 -12.72
CA ILE A 69 -14.87 -11.44 -12.21
C ILE A 69 -13.78 -11.61 -11.17
N ILE A 70 -12.72 -10.81 -11.25
CA ILE A 70 -11.61 -10.77 -10.30
C ILE A 70 -11.44 -9.31 -9.88
N LEU A 71 -11.47 -9.07 -8.57
CA LEU A 71 -11.34 -7.74 -7.98
C LEU A 71 -10.16 -7.73 -7.01
N SER A 72 -9.32 -6.71 -7.06
CA SER A 72 -8.31 -6.49 -6.02
C SER A 72 -8.69 -5.31 -5.14
N SER A 73 -8.25 -5.32 -3.88
CA SER A 73 -8.45 -4.25 -2.90
C SER A 73 -7.35 -4.25 -1.86
N ASP A 74 -7.04 -3.08 -1.30
CA ASP A 74 -6.15 -2.93 -0.15
C ASP A 74 -6.81 -3.29 1.19
N LYS A 75 -8.13 -3.53 1.17
CA LYS A 75 -8.93 -3.86 2.37
C LYS A 75 -9.99 -4.90 2.05
N PRO A 76 -10.30 -5.77 3.01
CA PRO A 76 -11.43 -6.68 2.87
C PRO A 76 -12.75 -5.89 2.76
N PRO A 77 -13.77 -6.43 2.06
CA PRO A 77 -15.05 -5.73 1.83
C PRO A 77 -15.71 -5.19 3.11
N LYS A 78 -15.54 -5.88 4.24
CA LYS A 78 -16.09 -5.50 5.55
C LYS A 78 -15.49 -4.21 6.11
N GLU A 79 -14.25 -3.89 5.77
CA GLU A 79 -13.53 -2.72 6.26
C GLU A 79 -13.73 -1.48 5.39
N ILE A 80 -14.34 -1.64 4.24
CA ILE A 80 -14.65 -0.54 3.34
C ILE A 80 -15.90 0.19 3.84
N LYS A 81 -15.73 1.18 4.71
CA LYS A 81 -16.82 1.86 5.46
C LYS A 81 -17.88 2.52 4.59
N THR A 82 -17.52 3.01 3.41
CA THR A 82 -18.40 3.74 2.49
C THR A 82 -18.94 2.87 1.36
N LEU A 83 -18.67 1.57 1.42
CA LEU A 83 -19.23 0.63 0.46
C LEU A 83 -20.67 0.31 0.82
N GLU A 84 -21.59 0.57 -0.08
CA GLU A 84 -23.00 0.22 0.12
C GLU A 84 -23.16 -1.28 0.39
N GLU A 85 -24.12 -1.64 1.23
CA GLU A 85 -24.33 -3.03 1.68
C GLU A 85 -24.59 -4.00 0.54
N ARG A 86 -25.24 -3.54 -0.53
CA ARG A 86 -25.48 -4.32 -1.76
C ARG A 86 -24.18 -4.75 -2.45
N PHE A 87 -23.12 -3.92 -2.43
CA PHE A 87 -21.79 -4.29 -2.96
C PHE A 87 -21.10 -5.27 -2.03
N ARG A 88 -21.18 -4.99 -0.72
CA ARG A 88 -20.54 -5.85 0.28
C ARG A 88 -21.04 -7.28 0.18
N SER A 89 -22.36 -7.47 0.12
CA SER A 89 -22.96 -8.81 0.00
C SER A 89 -22.53 -9.53 -1.28
N ARG A 90 -22.38 -8.80 -2.40
CA ARG A 90 -21.91 -9.38 -3.68
C ARG A 90 -20.45 -9.81 -3.64
N PHE A 91 -19.59 -9.01 -3.01
CA PHE A 91 -18.17 -9.35 -2.88
C PHE A 91 -17.95 -10.50 -1.90
N GLU A 92 -18.79 -10.62 -0.89
CA GLU A 92 -18.77 -11.74 0.05
C GLU A 92 -19.30 -13.05 -0.56
N TRP A 93 -20.03 -13.01 -1.66
CA TRP A 93 -20.43 -14.22 -2.42
C TRP A 93 -19.27 -14.86 -3.18
N GLY A 94 -18.22 -14.10 -3.46
CA GLY A 94 -17.02 -14.60 -4.08
C GLY A 94 -16.13 -15.38 -3.11
N VAL A 95 -14.95 -15.77 -3.58
CA VAL A 95 -13.92 -16.38 -2.77
C VAL A 95 -12.88 -15.29 -2.43
N PRO A 96 -12.88 -14.73 -1.22
CA PRO A 96 -11.84 -13.81 -0.81
C PRO A 96 -10.52 -14.56 -0.61
N ILE A 97 -9.46 -14.02 -1.16
CA ILE A 97 -8.11 -14.56 -1.06
C ILE A 97 -7.20 -13.46 -0.53
N ASP A 98 -6.57 -13.70 0.62
CA ASP A 98 -5.60 -12.79 1.18
C ASP A 98 -4.21 -13.01 0.56
N ILE A 99 -3.57 -11.92 0.16
CA ILE A 99 -2.19 -11.92 -0.34
C ILE A 99 -1.31 -11.34 0.76
N HIS A 100 -0.56 -12.21 1.42
CA HIS A 100 0.36 -11.82 2.48
C HIS A 100 1.74 -11.42 1.93
N ALA A 101 2.52 -10.73 2.77
CA ALA A 101 3.93 -10.51 2.48
C ALA A 101 4.65 -11.86 2.32
N PRO A 102 5.59 -11.98 1.35
CA PRO A 102 6.31 -13.22 1.11
C PRO A 102 7.23 -13.58 2.29
N ASP A 103 7.38 -14.87 2.53
CA ASP A 103 8.40 -15.40 3.46
C ASP A 103 9.83 -15.20 2.91
N TYR A 104 10.83 -15.52 3.72
CA TYR A 104 12.23 -15.33 3.35
C TYR A 104 12.61 -16.10 2.08
N GLU A 105 12.21 -17.36 1.97
CA GLU A 105 12.50 -18.23 0.83
C GLU A 105 11.89 -17.67 -0.46
N THR A 106 10.65 -17.22 -0.39
CA THR A 106 9.96 -16.59 -1.50
C THR A 106 10.62 -15.26 -1.89
N ARG A 107 11.03 -14.43 -0.92
CA ARG A 107 11.77 -13.19 -1.21
C ARG A 107 13.09 -13.47 -1.94
N MET A 108 13.85 -14.47 -1.47
CA MET A 108 15.08 -14.88 -2.13
C MET A 108 14.85 -15.39 -3.55
N ALA A 109 13.81 -16.20 -3.76
CA ALA A 109 13.44 -16.68 -5.10
C ALA A 109 13.05 -15.52 -6.04
N ILE A 110 12.28 -14.56 -5.56
CA ILE A 110 11.91 -13.35 -6.33
C ILE A 110 13.17 -12.56 -6.73
N LEU A 111 14.07 -12.30 -5.78
CA LEU A 111 15.29 -11.54 -6.04
C LEU A 111 16.19 -12.25 -7.07
N LYS A 112 16.42 -13.55 -6.92
CA LYS A 112 17.22 -14.34 -7.87
C LYS A 112 16.61 -14.34 -9.27
N ASN A 113 15.32 -14.58 -9.38
CA ASN A 113 14.60 -14.53 -10.65
C ASN A 113 14.72 -13.15 -11.32
N LYS A 114 14.59 -12.06 -10.55
CA LYS A 114 14.74 -10.69 -11.07
C LYS A 114 16.15 -10.38 -11.53
N VAL A 115 17.17 -10.87 -10.82
CA VAL A 115 18.58 -10.73 -11.25
C VAL A 115 18.80 -11.41 -12.59
N GLU A 116 18.30 -12.63 -12.76
CA GLU A 116 18.41 -13.39 -14.02
C GLU A 116 17.64 -12.71 -15.17
N MET A 117 16.37 -12.37 -14.94
CA MET A 117 15.50 -11.77 -15.96
C MET A 117 16.03 -10.42 -16.47
N ASN A 118 16.55 -9.60 -15.57
CA ASN A 118 17.05 -8.26 -15.92
C ASN A 118 18.55 -8.28 -16.31
N GLY A 119 19.23 -9.40 -16.16
CA GLY A 119 20.64 -9.54 -16.47
C GLY A 119 21.56 -8.69 -15.58
N TYR A 120 21.15 -8.45 -14.32
CA TYR A 120 21.96 -7.66 -13.39
C TYR A 120 23.29 -8.37 -13.10
N LYS A 121 24.37 -7.62 -13.23
CA LYS A 121 25.74 -8.11 -13.00
C LYS A 121 26.28 -7.54 -11.68
N ASN A 122 27.29 -8.22 -11.13
CA ASN A 122 28.03 -7.75 -9.95
C ASN A 122 27.20 -7.66 -8.64
N ILE A 123 26.10 -8.43 -8.53
CA ILE A 123 25.32 -8.58 -7.31
C ILE A 123 25.52 -10.01 -6.79
N SER A 124 26.15 -10.15 -5.62
CA SER A 124 26.40 -11.45 -5.00
C SER A 124 25.18 -11.94 -4.20
N ASP A 125 25.10 -13.24 -3.96
CA ASP A 125 24.04 -13.85 -3.15
C ASP A 125 23.97 -13.23 -1.75
N ASN A 126 25.09 -12.86 -1.12
CA ASN A 126 25.11 -12.19 0.18
C ASN A 126 24.34 -10.86 0.18
N ILE A 127 24.37 -10.11 -0.94
CA ILE A 127 23.61 -8.88 -1.09
C ILE A 127 22.12 -9.18 -1.23
N LEU A 128 21.74 -10.23 -1.96
CA LEU A 128 20.36 -10.67 -2.05
C LEU A 128 19.82 -11.12 -0.69
N GLU A 129 20.63 -11.86 0.07
CA GLU A 129 20.30 -12.25 1.46
C GLU A 129 20.12 -11.02 2.35
N TYR A 130 21.01 -10.04 2.25
CA TYR A 130 20.88 -8.79 2.99
C TYR A 130 19.57 -8.06 2.66
N ILE A 131 19.21 -7.93 1.38
CA ILE A 131 17.93 -7.34 0.96
C ILE A 131 16.76 -8.15 1.51
N ALA A 132 16.76 -9.48 1.33
CA ALA A 132 15.69 -10.37 1.76
C ALA A 132 15.45 -10.35 3.27
N ASN A 133 16.52 -10.19 4.07
CA ASN A 133 16.40 -10.12 5.53
C ASN A 133 15.89 -8.78 6.04
N ASN A 134 16.18 -7.69 5.34
CA ASN A 134 15.90 -6.34 5.83
C ASN A 134 14.70 -5.66 5.14
N VAL A 135 14.27 -6.13 3.96
CA VAL A 135 13.11 -5.61 3.23
C VAL A 135 12.01 -6.67 3.23
N THR A 136 11.11 -6.59 4.21
CA THR A 136 10.16 -7.66 4.52
C THR A 136 8.70 -7.33 4.18
N TYR A 137 8.40 -6.07 3.92
CA TYR A 137 7.03 -5.56 3.87
C TYR A 137 6.25 -5.98 2.64
N ASN A 138 6.82 -5.78 1.45
CA ASN A 138 6.15 -6.10 0.19
C ASN A 138 7.14 -6.29 -0.96
N VAL A 139 6.65 -6.93 -2.03
CA VAL A 139 7.47 -7.23 -3.21
C VAL A 139 7.92 -5.97 -3.95
N ARG A 140 7.12 -4.88 -3.93
CA ARG A 140 7.49 -3.63 -4.61
C ARG A 140 8.71 -2.97 -3.98
N GLU A 141 8.79 -2.96 -2.65
CA GLU A 141 9.96 -2.46 -1.93
C GLU A 141 11.17 -3.37 -2.12
N LEU A 142 10.94 -4.70 -2.12
CA LEU A 142 11.99 -5.67 -2.39
C LEU A 142 12.63 -5.46 -3.78
N GLU A 143 11.81 -5.30 -4.81
CA GLU A 143 12.25 -4.98 -6.17
C GLU A 143 12.90 -3.59 -6.25
N GLY A 144 12.33 -2.62 -5.55
CA GLY A 144 12.88 -1.26 -5.45
C GLY A 144 14.28 -1.23 -4.84
N ALA A 145 14.52 -2.01 -3.79
CA ALA A 145 15.82 -2.17 -3.16
C ALA A 145 16.84 -2.81 -4.12
N LEU A 146 16.44 -3.88 -4.82
CA LEU A 146 17.28 -4.54 -5.81
C LEU A 146 17.63 -3.58 -6.97
N ASN A 147 16.65 -2.87 -7.51
CA ASN A 147 16.86 -1.90 -8.58
C ASN A 147 17.81 -0.77 -8.15
N LYS A 148 17.65 -0.27 -6.92
CA LYS A 148 18.54 0.77 -6.38
C LYS A 148 19.99 0.29 -6.33
N ILE A 149 20.22 -0.92 -5.85
CA ILE A 149 21.55 -1.54 -5.82
C ILE A 149 22.10 -1.77 -7.23
N SER A 150 21.30 -2.30 -8.16
CA SER A 150 21.77 -2.57 -9.53
C SER A 150 22.19 -1.30 -10.26
N VAL A 151 21.45 -0.21 -10.10
CA VAL A 151 21.81 1.10 -10.67
C VAL A 151 23.16 1.59 -10.13
N TYR A 152 23.41 1.46 -8.82
CA TYR A 152 24.69 1.84 -8.24
C TYR A 152 25.83 0.95 -8.73
N ALA A 153 25.61 -0.36 -8.89
CA ALA A 153 26.61 -1.30 -9.44
C ALA A 153 26.98 -0.96 -10.88
N GLU A 154 25.99 -0.65 -11.71
CA GLU A 154 26.18 -0.32 -13.13
C GLU A 154 26.84 1.04 -13.32
N LEU A 155 26.32 2.11 -12.68
CA LEU A 155 26.86 3.47 -12.83
C LEU A 155 28.27 3.59 -12.25
N GLY A 156 28.52 2.93 -11.12
CA GLY A 156 29.82 2.95 -10.47
C GLY A 156 30.84 1.99 -11.06
N ASN A 157 30.39 1.04 -11.91
CA ASN A 157 31.18 -0.10 -12.37
C ASN A 157 31.93 -0.79 -11.20
N VAL A 158 31.26 -0.91 -10.05
CA VAL A 158 31.80 -1.44 -8.80
C VAL A 158 31.08 -2.70 -8.37
N THR A 159 31.81 -3.60 -7.73
CA THR A 159 31.19 -4.73 -7.04
C THR A 159 30.57 -4.21 -5.75
N ILE A 160 29.31 -4.50 -5.53
CA ILE A 160 28.59 -4.09 -4.33
C ILE A 160 29.08 -4.91 -3.13
N THR A 161 29.61 -4.21 -2.13
CA THR A 161 29.94 -4.79 -0.82
C THR A 161 28.73 -4.64 0.12
N GLU A 162 28.71 -5.43 1.20
CA GLU A 162 27.61 -5.37 2.17
C GLU A 162 27.49 -3.99 2.83
N ASP A 163 28.61 -3.35 3.16
CA ASP A 163 28.62 -2.00 3.75
C ASP A 163 28.10 -0.94 2.77
N LEU A 164 28.42 -1.08 1.49
CA LEU A 164 27.87 -0.22 0.46
C LEU A 164 26.37 -0.44 0.31
N ALA A 165 25.90 -1.69 0.31
CA ALA A 165 24.48 -2.01 0.28
C ALA A 165 23.72 -1.44 1.48
N LYS A 166 24.28 -1.52 2.70
CA LYS A 166 23.73 -0.89 3.91
C LYS A 166 23.56 0.62 3.74
N ASN A 167 24.57 1.28 3.21
CA ASN A 167 24.50 2.73 2.98
C ASN A 167 23.47 3.11 1.92
N ILE A 168 23.42 2.38 0.81
CA ILE A 168 22.46 2.61 -0.28
C ILE A 168 21.02 2.43 0.19
N LEU A 169 20.75 1.42 1.01
CA LEU A 169 19.40 1.04 1.46
C LEU A 169 19.01 1.67 2.81
N LYS A 170 19.90 2.44 3.45
CA LYS A 170 19.67 3.02 4.78
C LYS A 170 18.32 3.72 4.92
N ASP A 171 17.93 4.54 3.95
CA ASP A 171 16.68 5.29 3.99
C ASP A 171 15.42 4.42 3.79
N MET A 172 15.58 3.26 3.14
CA MET A 172 14.50 2.30 2.94
C MET A 172 14.30 1.45 4.19
N ILE A 173 15.40 0.92 4.75
CA ILE A 173 15.39 0.04 5.92
C ILE A 173 15.06 0.80 7.21
N SER A 174 15.53 2.07 7.36
CA SER A 174 15.26 2.87 8.56
C SER A 174 13.77 3.25 8.73
N LYS A 175 13.00 3.26 7.65
CA LYS A 175 11.54 3.41 7.73
C LYS A 175 10.83 2.14 8.24
N GLU A 176 11.51 1.01 8.17
CA GLU A 176 10.97 -0.31 8.52
C GLU A 176 11.32 -0.76 9.94
N THR A 177 12.12 -0.03 10.68
CA THR A 177 12.22 -0.30 12.11
C THR A 177 10.83 -0.09 12.70
N ASN A 178 10.06 -1.17 12.77
CA ASN A 178 8.88 -1.29 13.63
C ASN A 178 9.37 -1.05 15.05
N VAL A 179 9.48 0.22 15.40
CA VAL A 179 9.67 0.62 16.78
C VAL A 179 8.40 0.16 17.48
N THR A 180 8.46 -0.99 18.13
CA THR A 180 7.36 -1.45 18.97
C THR A 180 7.07 -0.32 19.93
N ILE A 181 5.94 0.36 19.73
CA ILE A 181 5.55 1.51 20.54
C ILE A 181 5.25 0.96 21.93
N THR A 182 6.25 0.98 22.78
CA THR A 182 6.11 0.64 24.19
C THR A 182 5.83 1.91 24.99
N PRO A 183 5.11 1.83 26.13
CA PRO A 183 4.94 2.99 27.01
C PRO A 183 6.25 3.67 27.38
N ASP A 184 7.31 2.89 27.61
CA ASP A 184 8.64 3.43 27.96
C ASP A 184 9.29 4.16 26.76
N LEU A 185 9.10 3.71 25.54
CA LEU A 185 9.57 4.43 24.36
C LEU A 185 8.86 5.78 24.22
N ILE A 186 7.54 5.80 24.40
CA ILE A 186 6.76 7.05 24.37
C ILE A 186 7.29 8.02 25.42
N ILE A 187 7.46 7.55 26.65
CA ILE A 187 7.95 8.39 27.77
C ILE A 187 9.35 8.94 27.46
N ASN A 188 10.26 8.11 26.96
CA ASN A 188 11.61 8.54 26.61
C ASN A 188 11.61 9.57 25.47
N THR A 189 10.84 9.32 24.41
CA THR A 189 10.74 10.25 23.27
C THR A 189 10.13 11.59 23.70
N VAL A 190 9.12 11.59 24.56
CA VAL A 190 8.52 12.80 25.13
C VAL A 190 9.52 13.52 26.03
N SER A 191 10.25 12.79 26.86
CA SER A 191 11.31 13.31 27.72
C SER A 191 12.38 14.06 26.93
N GLU A 192 12.88 13.46 25.87
CA GLU A 192 13.87 14.06 24.98
C GLU A 192 13.33 15.27 24.21
N HIS A 193 12.12 15.15 23.66
CA HIS A 193 11.52 16.22 22.83
C HIS A 193 11.16 17.46 23.62
N LEU A 194 10.69 17.28 24.87
CA LEU A 194 10.26 18.35 25.73
C LEU A 194 11.34 18.76 26.77
N ASN A 195 12.47 18.06 26.77
CA ASN A 195 13.57 18.28 27.72
C ASN A 195 13.11 18.19 29.20
N ILE A 196 12.22 17.24 29.48
CA ILE A 196 11.65 16.96 30.82
C ILE A 196 12.18 15.61 31.28
N SER A 197 12.56 15.47 32.56
CA SER A 197 13.05 14.19 33.06
C SER A 197 11.95 13.10 33.04
N VAL A 198 12.34 11.86 32.76
CA VAL A 198 11.45 10.68 32.80
C VAL A 198 10.76 10.55 34.17
N ASP A 199 11.49 10.87 35.24
CA ASP A 199 10.95 10.83 36.61
C ASP A 199 9.88 11.90 36.84
N ASP A 200 10.02 13.09 36.29
CA ASP A 200 9.01 14.13 36.36
C ASP A 200 7.74 13.76 35.56
N ILE A 201 7.91 13.12 34.40
CA ILE A 201 6.78 12.62 33.59
C ILE A 201 6.02 11.51 34.33
N LYS A 202 6.73 10.60 35.02
CA LYS A 202 6.13 9.51 35.81
C LYS A 202 5.63 9.95 37.18
N SER A 203 5.97 11.14 37.65
CA SER A 203 5.57 11.64 38.95
C SER A 203 4.18 12.26 38.96
N SER A 204 3.58 12.39 40.15
CA SER A 204 2.32 13.14 40.35
C SER A 204 2.54 14.65 40.44
N LYS A 205 3.74 15.16 40.21
CA LYS A 205 4.03 16.60 40.23
C LYS A 205 3.30 17.32 39.08
N ARG A 206 2.57 18.34 39.41
CA ARG A 206 1.89 19.22 38.43
C ARG A 206 2.59 20.58 38.39
N SER A 207 3.88 20.58 38.07
CA SER A 207 4.56 21.83 37.81
C SER A 207 3.99 22.45 36.53
N GLN A 208 3.93 23.79 36.49
CA GLN A 208 3.34 24.52 35.37
C GLN A 208 3.98 24.16 34.04
N ASP A 209 5.29 23.90 34.03
CA ASP A 209 6.05 23.53 32.84
C ASP A 209 5.67 22.14 32.29
N VAL A 210 5.51 21.14 33.19
CA VAL A 210 5.09 19.78 32.80
C VAL A 210 3.62 19.77 32.32
N ALA A 211 2.75 20.52 33.01
CA ALA A 211 1.34 20.60 32.64
C ALA A 211 1.14 21.31 31.29
N LEU A 212 1.83 22.41 31.02
CA LEU A 212 1.76 23.14 29.75
C LEU A 212 2.28 22.30 28.58
N SER A 213 3.40 21.60 28.77
CA SER A 213 3.98 20.75 27.73
C SER A 213 3.08 19.56 27.38
N LEU A 214 2.40 18.94 28.34
CA LEU A 214 1.45 17.85 28.13
C LEU A 214 0.12 18.33 27.52
N ILE A 215 -0.35 19.53 27.84
CA ILE A 215 -1.55 20.14 27.23
C ILE A 215 -1.30 20.44 25.74
N HIS A 216 -0.13 20.92 25.37
CA HIS A 216 0.21 21.17 23.95
C HIS A 216 0.22 19.89 23.11
N ILE A 217 0.48 18.73 23.68
CA ILE A 217 0.40 17.43 22.98
C ILE A 217 -1.06 16.98 22.80
N SER A 218 -1.92 17.25 23.77
CA SER A 218 -3.32 16.79 23.75
C SER A 218 -4.28 17.70 22.96
N GLU A 219 -3.89 18.91 22.58
CA GLU A 219 -4.71 19.87 21.83
C GLU A 219 -4.02 20.44 20.56
N PRO A 220 -3.63 19.63 19.55
CA PRO A 220 -3.03 20.17 18.33
C PRO A 220 -4.02 20.89 17.39
N THR A 221 -5.31 20.92 17.71
CA THR A 221 -6.38 21.35 16.78
C THR A 221 -7.09 22.66 17.15
N ARG A 222 -6.82 23.29 18.29
CA ARG A 222 -7.56 24.50 18.71
C ARG A 222 -7.03 25.83 18.17
N LEU A 223 -5.86 25.87 17.54
CA LEU A 223 -5.24 27.12 17.04
C LEU A 223 -5.55 27.46 15.58
N ARG A 224 -6.55 26.85 14.93
CA ARG A 224 -6.96 27.16 13.54
C ARG A 224 -8.35 27.80 13.43
N ARG A 225 -8.82 28.49 14.46
CA ARG A 225 -10.08 29.25 14.39
C ARG A 225 -9.99 30.58 15.10
N ILE A 226 -9.04 31.43 14.73
CA ILE A 226 -9.14 32.88 14.95
C ILE A 226 -8.34 33.55 13.81
N SER A 227 -8.99 33.81 12.70
CA SER A 227 -8.88 34.97 11.82
C SER A 227 -9.81 34.78 10.64
#